data_494f7a3a42b412505769170affef22d8
#
_entry.id   494f7a3a42b412505769170affef22d8
#
_cell.length_a   1.000
_cell.length_b   1.000
_cell.length_c   1.000
_cell.angle_alpha   90.00
_cell.angle_beta   90.00
_cell.angle_gamma   90.00
#
_symmetry.space_group_name_H-M   'P 1'
#
loop_
_entity.id
_entity.type
_entity.pdbx_description
1 polymer ?
#
loop_
_entity_poly.entity_id
_entity_poly.type
_entity_poly.pdbx_seq_one_letter_code
_entity_poly.pdbx_strand_id
1 'polypeptide(L)'
;MEEIGIRTTPLKTLLSIQYMTAGNETDISTEVSTDLLQCEYTDHIDDEADEVSITLKDEKGKWANNWTPTRGDKVKVTFLTEARGALETKNMIIDRLSVSGRPRVFSFSAVSIPLNGTVRRTVKTRKYENTTLKDIAYQIANDNNLEFMWDCEENPTYDKVDQERVSDLDFLKKQCQEAGFTVKVSAETLIVFDQSKYEKEDPIKLLVENASHILSWSFDAQQSERYKSCTVKWRNVSKKSSSGSKSSNTANSRQAILDSYINGSTPNKGAKPKKGSTAKKAEYIDYTYDDPDVDDSGQVYVLKKRCSSLAEAERLAKAKLRQLNLRQLTGSISMVGDPLMCAGSVIRLVNFGSFDGNFIIEKATHTMNNSGYVTSIDVRRVNNNY
;
A
#
# COMPACT_ATOMS: atom_id res chain seq x y z
N MET A 1 -0.53 30.96 19.54
CA MET A 1 0.49 31.68 18.73
C MET A 1 1.79 31.51 19.46
N GLU A 2 2.57 30.48 19.09
CA GLU A 2 3.94 30.38 19.57
C GLU A 2 4.75 31.47 18.88
N GLU A 3 5.45 32.27 19.67
CA GLU A 3 6.38 33.28 19.18
C GLU A 3 7.41 32.62 18.26
N ILE A 4 7.51 33.12 17.04
CA ILE A 4 8.58 32.78 16.09
C ILE A 4 9.85 33.48 16.62
N GLY A 5 10.39 32.96 17.72
CA GLY A 5 11.68 33.38 18.23
C GLY A 5 12.79 32.87 17.33
N ILE A 6 13.58 33.76 16.76
CA ILE A 6 14.83 33.39 16.08
C ILE A 6 15.72 32.69 17.11
N ARG A 7 15.83 31.38 17.02
CA ARG A 7 16.79 30.63 17.86
C ARG A 7 18.20 30.99 17.46
N THR A 8 18.95 31.54 18.38
CA THR A 8 20.37 31.86 18.22
C THR A 8 21.30 30.70 18.55
N THR A 9 20.76 29.62 19.15
CA THR A 9 21.52 28.40 19.51
C THR A 9 21.31 27.28 18.49
N PRO A 10 22.36 26.58 18.04
CA PRO A 10 22.22 25.41 17.17
C PRO A 10 21.37 24.35 17.85
N LEU A 11 20.49 23.71 17.09
CA LEU A 11 19.75 22.53 17.53
C LEU A 11 20.74 21.39 17.77
N LYS A 12 20.89 20.94 19.01
CA LYS A 12 21.66 19.73 19.27
C LYS A 12 20.83 18.52 18.85
N THR A 13 21.43 17.72 17.99
CA THR A 13 20.88 16.45 17.53
C THR A 13 21.82 15.33 17.95
N LEU A 14 21.24 14.25 18.42
CA LEU A 14 21.96 13.04 18.81
C LEU A 14 21.42 11.86 18.01
N LEU A 15 22.29 10.94 17.65
CA LEU A 15 21.96 9.67 17.04
C LEU A 15 22.28 8.56 18.02
N SER A 16 21.28 7.75 18.37
CA SER A 16 21.48 6.53 19.13
C SER A 16 21.29 5.32 18.22
N ILE A 17 22.20 4.35 18.33
CA ILE A 17 22.16 3.13 17.52
C ILE A 17 22.34 1.92 18.43
N GLN A 18 21.30 1.10 18.48
CA GLN A 18 21.27 -0.16 19.20
C GLN A 18 21.43 -1.31 18.21
N TYR A 19 22.43 -2.14 18.44
CA TYR A 19 22.71 -3.34 17.64
C TYR A 19 22.30 -4.57 18.41
N MET A 20 21.57 -5.48 17.77
CA MET A 20 21.01 -6.68 18.38
C MET A 20 21.44 -7.93 17.63
N THR A 21 22.10 -8.83 18.33
CA THR A 21 22.51 -10.13 17.82
C THR A 21 22.18 -11.23 18.82
N ALA A 22 21.60 -12.34 18.39
CA ALA A 22 21.33 -13.55 19.18
C ALA A 22 20.78 -13.30 20.60
N GLY A 23 19.94 -12.29 20.78
CA GLY A 23 19.33 -11.95 22.08
C GLY A 23 20.12 -10.97 22.95
N ASN A 24 21.28 -10.50 22.48
CA ASN A 24 22.05 -9.43 23.12
C ASN A 24 21.80 -8.10 22.41
N GLU A 25 21.51 -7.08 23.19
CA GLU A 25 21.38 -5.70 22.73
C GLU A 25 22.62 -4.91 23.20
N THR A 26 23.25 -4.20 22.28
CA THR A 26 24.47 -3.41 22.54
C THR A 26 24.28 -2.01 21.97
N ASP A 27 24.49 -1.00 22.79
CA ASP A 27 24.57 0.40 22.33
C ASP A 27 25.95 0.64 21.70
N ILE A 28 25.92 0.94 20.40
CA ILE A 28 27.13 1.24 19.61
C ILE A 28 27.19 2.72 19.18
N SER A 29 26.37 3.56 19.78
CA SER A 29 26.22 4.97 19.40
C SER A 29 27.55 5.74 19.45
N THR A 30 28.35 5.50 20.49
CA THR A 30 29.65 6.17 20.66
C THR A 30 30.64 5.76 19.59
N GLU A 31 30.72 4.49 19.28
CA GLU A 31 31.64 3.94 18.28
C GLU A 31 31.27 4.37 16.86
N VAL A 32 29.95 4.40 16.58
CA VAL A 32 29.45 4.85 15.29
C VAL A 32 29.61 6.37 15.14
N SER A 33 29.29 7.17 16.16
CA SER A 33 29.36 8.64 16.08
C SER A 33 30.75 9.16 15.73
N THR A 34 31.80 8.45 16.14
CA THR A 34 33.22 8.82 15.83
C THR A 34 33.52 8.67 14.34
N ASP A 35 32.93 7.68 13.68
CA ASP A 35 33.23 7.32 12.30
C ASP A 35 32.05 7.68 11.35
N LEU A 36 30.96 8.25 11.86
CA LEU A 36 29.76 8.54 11.09
C LEU A 36 30.00 9.55 9.99
N LEU A 37 29.70 9.16 8.75
CA LEU A 37 29.60 10.07 7.62
C LEU A 37 28.15 10.45 7.35
N GLN A 38 27.24 9.48 7.38
CA GLN A 38 25.81 9.68 7.16
C GLN A 38 24.99 8.55 7.79
N CYS A 39 23.88 8.91 8.40
CA CYS A 39 22.80 8.03 8.74
C CYS A 39 21.52 8.53 8.06
N GLU A 40 20.85 7.67 7.32
CA GLU A 40 19.61 7.98 6.62
C GLU A 40 18.55 6.97 6.98
N TYR A 41 17.37 7.45 7.36
CA TYR A 41 16.17 6.64 7.58
C TYR A 41 15.09 7.10 6.64
N THR A 42 14.49 6.17 5.91
CA THR A 42 13.36 6.42 5.02
C THR A 42 12.14 5.64 5.50
N ASP A 43 11.05 6.35 5.72
CA ASP A 43 9.75 5.84 6.12
C ASP A 43 8.76 6.02 4.97
N HIS A 44 8.02 4.97 4.61
CA HIS A 44 7.03 4.94 3.53
C HIS A 44 5.64 4.68 4.08
N ILE A 45 4.63 5.34 3.52
CA ILE A 45 3.23 5.12 3.92
C ILE A 45 2.66 3.79 3.40
N ASP A 46 3.18 3.32 2.27
CA ASP A 46 2.65 2.18 1.54
C ASP A 46 3.48 0.89 1.75
N ASP A 47 3.42 0.00 0.78
CA ASP A 47 4.02 -1.33 0.80
C ASP A 47 5.55 -1.35 0.57
N GLU A 48 6.18 -0.20 0.39
CA GLU A 48 7.64 -0.12 0.39
C GLU A 48 8.19 -0.33 1.81
N ALA A 49 9.33 -1.00 1.89
CA ALA A 49 9.99 -1.23 3.18
C ALA A 49 10.62 0.05 3.69
N ASP A 50 10.45 0.32 4.97
CA ASP A 50 11.27 1.33 5.62
C ASP A 50 12.74 0.87 5.62
N GLU A 51 13.67 1.78 5.38
CA GLU A 51 15.09 1.48 5.28
C GLU A 51 15.93 2.43 6.14
N VAL A 52 16.93 1.87 6.80
CA VAL A 52 18.03 2.61 7.42
C VAL A 52 19.31 2.33 6.66
N SER A 53 20.04 3.37 6.30
CA SER A 53 21.38 3.29 5.71
C SER A 53 22.38 4.04 6.56
N ILE A 54 23.45 3.38 6.98
CA ILE A 54 24.53 3.97 7.80
C ILE A 54 25.84 3.86 7.03
N THR A 55 26.50 4.99 6.86
CA THR A 55 27.78 5.11 6.17
C THR A 55 28.83 5.61 7.13
N LEU A 56 29.93 4.86 7.25
CA LEU A 56 30.99 5.05 8.21
C LEU A 56 32.35 5.20 7.52
N LYS A 57 33.18 6.06 8.06
CA LYS A 57 34.58 6.15 7.73
C LYS A 57 35.31 4.90 8.23
N ASP A 58 36.06 4.23 7.38
CA ASP A 58 36.76 2.98 7.72
C ASP A 58 38.23 2.94 7.34
N GLU A 59 38.97 4.05 7.59
CA GLU A 59 40.37 4.19 7.20
C GLU A 59 41.25 3.05 7.72
N LYS A 60 40.99 2.58 8.95
CA LYS A 60 41.75 1.51 9.61
C LYS A 60 41.20 0.11 9.38
N GLY A 61 40.11 -0.01 8.63
CA GLY A 61 39.44 -1.28 8.37
C GLY A 61 38.70 -1.88 9.58
N LYS A 62 38.37 -1.07 10.58
CA LYS A 62 37.67 -1.52 11.81
C LYS A 62 36.31 -2.16 11.45
N TRP A 63 35.51 -1.45 10.67
CA TRP A 63 34.14 -1.84 10.34
C TRP A 63 34.04 -2.98 9.35
N ALA A 64 35.00 -3.07 8.42
CA ALA A 64 35.05 -4.15 7.45
C ALA A 64 35.73 -5.44 7.98
N ASN A 65 36.26 -5.46 9.19
CA ASN A 65 36.91 -6.64 9.81
C ASN A 65 36.27 -6.97 11.15
N ASN A 66 36.80 -6.43 12.25
CA ASN A 66 36.45 -6.87 13.61
C ASN A 66 35.06 -6.43 14.07
N TRP A 67 34.52 -5.35 13.47
CA TRP A 67 33.24 -4.75 13.82
C TRP A 67 32.21 -4.88 12.69
N THR A 68 32.42 -5.84 11.80
CA THR A 68 31.50 -6.07 10.69
C THR A 68 30.17 -6.59 11.22
N PRO A 69 29.06 -5.86 11.03
CA PRO A 69 27.73 -6.37 11.37
C PRO A 69 27.40 -7.63 10.60
N THR A 70 26.61 -8.50 11.18
CA THR A 70 26.17 -9.73 10.50
C THR A 70 24.83 -9.49 9.80
N ARG A 71 24.72 -9.95 8.57
CA ARG A 71 23.42 -9.91 7.85
C ARG A 71 22.41 -10.80 8.58
N GLY A 72 21.22 -10.26 8.80
CA GLY A 72 20.16 -10.90 9.58
C GLY A 72 20.09 -10.44 11.04
N ASP A 73 21.14 -9.81 11.56
CA ASP A 73 21.06 -9.13 12.87
C ASP A 73 20.17 -7.88 12.78
N LYS A 74 19.73 -7.38 13.91
CA LYS A 74 18.81 -6.25 13.98
C LYS A 74 19.54 -4.98 14.41
N VAL A 75 19.08 -3.86 13.90
CA VAL A 75 19.50 -2.53 14.31
C VAL A 75 18.29 -1.65 14.57
N LYS A 76 18.39 -0.78 15.56
CA LYS A 76 17.40 0.24 15.90
C LYS A 76 18.10 1.58 15.98
N VAL A 77 17.53 2.59 15.36
CA VAL A 77 18.11 3.93 15.27
C VAL A 77 17.14 4.94 15.87
N THR A 78 17.69 5.87 16.66
CA THR A 78 16.90 6.97 17.23
C THR A 78 17.53 8.30 16.87
N PHE A 79 16.77 9.15 16.20
CA PHE A 79 17.10 10.54 15.94
C PHE A 79 16.53 11.39 17.07
N LEU A 80 17.36 11.93 17.92
CA LEU A 80 16.95 12.73 19.06
C LEU A 80 17.27 14.20 18.83
N THR A 81 16.31 15.08 19.05
CA THR A 81 16.51 16.54 19.02
C THR A 81 16.10 17.15 20.35
N GLU A 82 16.89 18.05 20.90
CA GLU A 82 16.66 18.70 22.19
C GLU A 82 15.31 19.42 22.29
N ALA A 83 14.77 19.88 21.16
CA ALA A 83 13.58 20.74 21.15
C ALA A 83 12.34 20.15 20.47
N ARG A 84 12.47 19.05 19.74
CA ARG A 84 11.40 18.51 18.88
C ARG A 84 11.10 17.03 19.15
N GLY A 85 11.70 16.45 20.20
CA GLY A 85 11.50 15.05 20.53
C GLY A 85 12.42 14.09 19.79
N ALA A 86 12.00 12.84 19.70
CA ALA A 86 12.77 11.75 19.12
C ALA A 86 11.95 11.00 18.07
N LEU A 87 12.63 10.56 17.01
CA LEU A 87 12.14 9.57 16.07
C LEU A 87 12.90 8.27 16.32
N GLU A 88 12.17 7.25 16.68
CA GLU A 88 12.70 5.92 16.97
C GLU A 88 12.23 4.94 15.90
N THR A 89 13.18 4.33 15.18
CA THR A 89 12.83 3.27 14.23
C THR A 89 12.42 2.01 14.98
N LYS A 90 11.68 1.15 14.33
CA LYS A 90 11.50 -0.22 14.82
C LYS A 90 12.77 -1.03 14.62
N ASN A 91 12.80 -2.27 15.12
CA ASN A 91 13.90 -3.18 14.84
C ASN A 91 13.98 -3.49 13.35
N MET A 92 15.07 -3.10 12.72
CA MET A 92 15.31 -3.29 11.29
C MET A 92 16.37 -4.35 11.06
N ILE A 93 16.22 -5.16 10.02
CA ILE A 93 17.08 -6.32 9.77
C ILE A 93 18.17 -5.92 8.77
N ILE A 94 19.42 -6.13 9.13
CA ILE A 94 20.57 -5.83 8.28
C ILE A 94 20.55 -6.75 7.06
N ASP A 95 20.42 -6.15 5.88
CA ASP A 95 20.35 -6.86 4.59
C ASP A 95 21.62 -6.73 3.77
N ARG A 96 22.17 -5.53 3.71
CA ARG A 96 23.29 -5.22 2.81
C ARG A 96 24.49 -4.64 3.55
N LEU A 97 25.66 -5.13 3.16
CA LEU A 97 26.96 -4.57 3.58
C LEU A 97 27.73 -4.14 2.32
N SER A 98 28.42 -3.02 2.40
CA SER A 98 29.24 -2.51 1.29
C SER A 98 30.53 -1.90 1.82
N VAL A 99 31.61 -2.10 1.09
CA VAL A 99 32.91 -1.46 1.34
C VAL A 99 33.38 -0.81 0.05
N SER A 100 33.80 0.41 0.11
CA SER A 100 34.39 1.13 -1.02
C SER A 100 35.68 1.82 -0.60
N GLY A 101 36.49 2.24 -1.55
CA GLY A 101 37.75 2.98 -1.30
C GLY A 101 38.22 3.65 -2.58
N ARG A 102 38.99 4.70 -2.60
CA ARG A 102 39.71 5.48 -1.58
C ARG A 102 39.12 6.89 -1.52
N PRO A 103 38.79 7.46 -0.38
CA PRO A 103 39.02 6.92 0.97
C PRO A 103 38.15 5.69 1.26
N ARG A 104 38.58 4.86 2.23
CA ARG A 104 37.84 3.66 2.59
C ARG A 104 36.59 4.02 3.40
N VAL A 105 35.45 3.55 2.91
CA VAL A 105 34.13 3.74 3.51
C VAL A 105 33.44 2.40 3.66
N PHE A 106 32.83 2.19 4.79
CA PHE A 106 31.96 1.04 5.07
C PHE A 106 30.52 1.52 5.17
N SER A 107 29.60 0.84 4.54
CA SER A 107 28.17 1.11 4.71
C SER A 107 27.37 -0.17 4.88
N PHE A 108 26.30 -0.05 5.64
CA PHE A 108 25.31 -1.11 5.74
C PHE A 108 23.91 -0.53 5.69
N SER A 109 22.96 -1.31 5.17
CA SER A 109 21.54 -0.98 5.22
C SER A 109 20.74 -2.07 5.89
N ALA A 110 19.67 -1.64 6.55
CA ALA A 110 18.72 -2.49 7.23
C ALA A 110 17.30 -2.11 6.82
N VAL A 111 16.45 -3.11 6.70
CA VAL A 111 15.06 -2.96 6.24
C VAL A 111 14.06 -3.44 7.27
N SER A 112 12.86 -2.85 7.25
CA SER A 112 11.79 -3.19 8.19
C SER A 112 11.12 -4.55 7.94
N ILE A 113 11.48 -5.24 6.85
CA ILE A 113 10.82 -6.48 6.42
C ILE A 113 11.73 -7.68 6.68
N PRO A 114 11.17 -8.81 7.19
CA PRO A 114 11.94 -10.03 7.40
C PRO A 114 12.59 -10.53 6.11
N LEU A 115 13.92 -10.73 6.12
CA LEU A 115 14.70 -11.19 4.96
C LEU A 115 14.30 -12.60 4.49
N ASN A 116 13.87 -13.45 5.41
CA ASN A 116 13.40 -14.81 5.14
C ASN A 116 11.97 -14.82 4.57
N GLY A 117 11.49 -13.68 4.12
CA GLY A 117 10.12 -13.42 3.74
C GLY A 117 9.60 -14.30 2.63
N THR A 118 9.07 -15.46 2.99
CA THR A 118 8.20 -16.28 2.13
C THR A 118 7.05 -15.45 1.58
N VAL A 119 6.61 -14.45 2.34
CA VAL A 119 5.50 -13.55 1.98
C VAL A 119 5.73 -12.78 0.67
N ARG A 120 6.98 -12.38 0.37
CA ARG A 120 7.32 -11.61 -0.85
C ARG A 120 7.85 -12.48 -1.99
N ARG A 121 8.54 -13.57 -1.69
CA ARG A 121 9.32 -14.32 -2.70
C ARG A 121 8.70 -15.64 -3.08
N THR A 122 7.95 -16.27 -2.19
CA THR A 122 7.35 -17.58 -2.46
C THR A 122 6.06 -17.43 -3.21
N VAL A 123 6.09 -17.87 -4.46
CA VAL A 123 4.92 -17.91 -5.34
C VAL A 123 4.02 -19.06 -4.92
N LYS A 124 2.74 -18.76 -4.68
CA LYS A 124 1.74 -19.73 -4.23
C LYS A 124 0.54 -19.77 -5.17
N THR A 125 -0.16 -20.91 -5.16
CA THR A 125 -1.46 -21.05 -5.81
C THR A 125 -2.44 -21.56 -4.74
N ARG A 126 -3.42 -20.75 -4.42
CA ARG A 126 -4.43 -21.01 -3.39
C ARG A 126 -5.79 -20.55 -3.85
N LYS A 127 -6.83 -21.12 -3.26
CA LYS A 127 -8.21 -20.77 -3.50
C LYS A 127 -8.87 -20.43 -2.17
N TYR A 128 -9.49 -19.29 -2.14
CA TYR A 128 -10.26 -18.81 -0.99
C TYR A 128 -11.74 -18.79 -1.37
N GLU A 129 -12.62 -19.40 -0.55
CA GLU A 129 -14.05 -19.48 -0.80
C GLU A 129 -14.82 -19.07 0.45
N ASN A 130 -15.92 -18.32 0.26
CA ASN A 130 -16.81 -17.85 1.34
C ASN A 130 -16.02 -17.19 2.50
N THR A 131 -15.17 -16.23 2.21
CA THR A 131 -14.24 -15.61 3.15
C THR A 131 -14.28 -14.09 3.07
N THR A 132 -13.61 -13.41 4.00
CA THR A 132 -13.46 -11.97 4.01
C THR A 132 -12.02 -11.57 3.72
N LEU A 133 -11.79 -10.30 3.32
CA LEU A 133 -10.44 -9.78 3.10
C LEU A 133 -9.60 -9.83 4.39
N LYS A 134 -10.23 -9.55 5.53
CA LYS A 134 -9.57 -9.64 6.84
C LYS A 134 -9.11 -11.06 7.17
N ASP A 135 -9.94 -12.08 6.89
CA ASP A 135 -9.58 -13.47 7.15
C ASP A 135 -8.45 -13.94 6.24
N ILE A 136 -8.46 -13.53 4.96
CA ILE A 136 -7.36 -13.79 4.02
C ILE A 136 -6.06 -13.16 4.52
N ALA A 137 -6.10 -11.88 4.92
CA ALA A 137 -4.93 -11.16 5.41
C ALA A 137 -4.39 -11.79 6.72
N TYR A 138 -5.28 -12.16 7.65
CA TYR A 138 -4.92 -12.85 8.87
C TYR A 138 -4.27 -14.21 8.60
N GLN A 139 -4.82 -15.02 7.69
CA GLN A 139 -4.23 -16.29 7.29
C GLN A 139 -2.83 -16.11 6.69
N ILE A 140 -2.65 -15.11 5.82
CA ILE A 140 -1.35 -14.78 5.21
C ILE A 140 -0.34 -14.35 6.29
N ALA A 141 -0.75 -13.52 7.25
CA ALA A 141 0.11 -13.11 8.35
C ALA A 141 0.55 -14.33 9.19
N ASN A 142 -0.39 -15.16 9.60
CA ASN A 142 -0.12 -16.36 10.40
C ASN A 142 0.79 -17.37 9.67
N ASP A 143 0.57 -17.62 8.38
CA ASP A 143 1.38 -18.52 7.56
C ASP A 143 2.83 -18.04 7.38
N ASN A 144 3.09 -16.76 7.62
CA ASN A 144 4.40 -16.13 7.49
C ASN A 144 4.99 -15.69 8.85
N ASN A 145 4.37 -16.10 9.96
CA ASN A 145 4.75 -15.75 11.35
C ASN A 145 4.84 -14.24 11.57
N LEU A 146 3.88 -13.49 11.01
CA LEU A 146 3.74 -12.05 11.22
C LEU A 146 2.60 -11.78 12.20
N GLU A 147 2.74 -10.76 13.02
CA GLU A 147 1.61 -10.17 13.74
C GLU A 147 0.63 -9.55 12.73
N PHE A 148 -0.62 -9.40 13.11
CA PHE A 148 -1.66 -8.88 12.23
C PHE A 148 -2.39 -7.70 12.85
N MET A 149 -2.45 -6.60 12.10
CA MET A 149 -3.22 -5.42 12.46
C MET A 149 -4.20 -5.05 11.34
N TRP A 150 -5.47 -4.82 11.71
CA TRP A 150 -6.53 -4.40 10.79
C TRP A 150 -7.11 -3.08 11.26
N ASP A 151 -6.92 -2.01 10.47
CA ASP A 151 -7.43 -0.67 10.74
C ASP A 151 -8.29 -0.17 9.57
N CYS A 152 -9.33 -0.93 9.26
CA CYS A 152 -10.35 -0.57 8.28
C CYS A 152 -11.74 -0.75 8.90
N GLU A 153 -12.67 0.13 8.56
CA GLU A 153 -14.06 0.02 9.01
C GLU A 153 -14.81 -1.07 8.26
N GLU A 154 -14.59 -1.16 6.95
CA GLU A 154 -15.23 -2.15 6.10
C GLU A 154 -14.41 -3.44 6.00
N ASN A 155 -15.10 -4.57 5.81
CA ASN A 155 -14.49 -5.88 5.58
C ASN A 155 -15.14 -6.57 4.38
N PRO A 156 -14.56 -6.44 3.18
CA PRO A 156 -15.10 -7.04 1.97
C PRO A 156 -15.21 -8.56 2.04
N THR A 157 -16.34 -9.09 1.55
CA THR A 157 -16.61 -10.53 1.47
C THR A 157 -16.41 -11.04 0.05
N TYR A 158 -15.93 -12.27 -0.09
CA TYR A 158 -15.70 -12.94 -1.36
C TYR A 158 -16.37 -14.30 -1.39
N ASP A 159 -17.19 -14.56 -2.40
CA ASP A 159 -17.68 -15.91 -2.70
C ASP A 159 -16.52 -16.83 -3.07
N LYS A 160 -15.61 -16.28 -3.92
CA LYS A 160 -14.41 -16.97 -4.38
C LYS A 160 -13.37 -15.97 -4.88
N VAL A 161 -12.13 -16.16 -4.44
CA VAL A 161 -10.95 -15.47 -4.99
C VAL A 161 -9.77 -16.43 -5.09
N ASP A 162 -9.05 -16.37 -6.21
CA ASP A 162 -7.95 -17.27 -6.51
C ASP A 162 -6.62 -16.48 -6.47
N GLN A 163 -5.65 -17.00 -5.73
CA GLN A 163 -4.25 -16.58 -5.81
C GLN A 163 -3.56 -17.50 -6.81
N GLU A 164 -3.16 -16.99 -7.96
CA GLU A 164 -2.58 -17.78 -9.05
C GLU A 164 -1.13 -17.36 -9.32
N ARG A 165 -0.17 -18.18 -8.89
CA ARG A 165 1.27 -18.00 -9.15
C ARG A 165 1.78 -16.59 -8.82
N VAL A 166 1.38 -16.06 -7.69
CA VAL A 166 1.85 -14.77 -7.15
C VAL A 166 2.26 -14.94 -5.69
N SER A 167 3.09 -14.04 -5.19
CA SER A 167 3.46 -14.02 -3.78
C SER A 167 2.26 -13.66 -2.90
N ASP A 168 2.32 -14.01 -1.63
CA ASP A 168 1.25 -13.67 -0.67
C ASP A 168 1.06 -12.15 -0.57
N LEU A 169 2.17 -11.38 -0.56
CA LEU A 169 2.10 -9.93 -0.45
C LEU A 169 1.54 -9.27 -1.71
N ASP A 170 1.99 -9.70 -2.91
CA ASP A 170 1.48 -9.14 -4.18
C ASP A 170 -0.01 -9.44 -4.35
N PHE A 171 -0.43 -10.66 -3.96
CA PHE A 171 -1.84 -11.03 -3.96
C PHE A 171 -2.65 -10.16 -3.01
N LEU A 172 -2.20 -10.01 -1.75
CA LEU A 172 -2.89 -9.22 -0.75
C LEU A 172 -2.93 -7.74 -1.13
N LYS A 173 -1.81 -7.20 -1.64
CA LYS A 173 -1.72 -5.83 -2.17
C LYS A 173 -2.79 -5.56 -3.22
N LYS A 174 -2.93 -6.46 -4.19
CA LYS A 174 -3.95 -6.35 -5.23
C LYS A 174 -5.36 -6.36 -4.63
N GLN A 175 -5.66 -7.26 -3.70
CA GLN A 175 -6.98 -7.35 -3.09
C GLN A 175 -7.30 -6.11 -2.23
N CYS A 176 -6.32 -5.61 -1.49
CA CYS A 176 -6.45 -4.38 -0.70
C CYS A 176 -6.68 -3.15 -1.61
N GLN A 177 -5.88 -2.99 -2.67
CA GLN A 177 -6.06 -1.89 -3.64
C GLN A 177 -7.44 -1.89 -4.29
N GLU A 178 -7.96 -3.07 -4.65
CA GLU A 178 -9.31 -3.22 -5.18
C GLU A 178 -10.40 -2.88 -4.16
N ALA A 179 -10.12 -3.05 -2.88
CA ALA A 179 -11.01 -2.66 -1.78
C ALA A 179 -10.87 -1.18 -1.37
N GLY A 180 -9.86 -0.47 -1.87
CA GLY A 180 -9.52 0.90 -1.48
C GLY A 180 -8.63 0.98 -0.24
N PHE A 181 -8.03 -0.14 0.17
CA PHE A 181 -7.15 -0.23 1.34
C PHE A 181 -5.68 -0.31 0.93
N THR A 182 -4.82 -0.07 1.91
CA THR A 182 -3.37 -0.20 1.78
C THR A 182 -2.87 -1.32 2.69
N VAL A 183 -1.84 -2.03 2.24
CA VAL A 183 -1.14 -3.03 3.04
C VAL A 183 0.31 -2.60 3.22
N LYS A 184 0.81 -2.69 4.46
CA LYS A 184 2.22 -2.45 4.81
C LYS A 184 2.72 -3.61 5.67
N VAL A 185 3.97 -4.01 5.44
CA VAL A 185 4.68 -4.90 6.36
C VAL A 185 5.78 -4.09 7.02
N SER A 186 5.67 -3.87 8.32
CA SER A 186 6.64 -3.10 9.11
C SER A 186 7.10 -3.93 10.31
N ALA A 187 8.38 -4.13 10.43
CA ALA A 187 9.01 -5.05 11.38
C ALA A 187 8.47 -6.50 11.21
N GLU A 188 7.76 -7.01 12.18
CA GLU A 188 7.17 -8.36 12.14
C GLU A 188 5.63 -8.31 12.06
N THR A 189 5.06 -7.15 11.65
CA THR A 189 3.61 -6.91 11.62
C THR A 189 3.12 -6.66 10.20
N LEU A 190 2.09 -7.39 9.77
CA LEU A 190 1.33 -7.11 8.55
C LEU A 190 0.14 -6.23 8.92
N ILE A 191 0.09 -5.03 8.32
CA ILE A 191 -0.89 -3.99 8.62
C ILE A 191 -1.75 -3.78 7.37
N VAL A 192 -3.07 -3.84 7.52
CA VAL A 192 -4.03 -3.41 6.49
C VAL A 192 -4.82 -2.23 7.03
N PHE A 193 -4.82 -1.13 6.30
CA PHE A 193 -5.45 0.11 6.76
C PHE A 193 -6.07 0.92 5.63
N ASP A 194 -7.02 1.78 5.99
CA ASP A 194 -7.64 2.75 5.08
C ASP A 194 -6.92 4.09 5.19
N GLN A 195 -6.20 4.48 4.13
CA GLN A 195 -5.50 5.77 4.09
C GLN A 195 -6.45 6.96 4.22
N SER A 196 -7.71 6.85 3.78
CA SER A 196 -8.67 7.95 3.85
C SER A 196 -8.99 8.38 5.27
N LYS A 197 -8.84 7.47 6.23
CA LYS A 197 -9.00 7.75 7.66
C LYS A 197 -7.91 8.69 8.17
N TYR A 198 -6.66 8.40 7.82
CA TYR A 198 -5.49 9.21 8.21
C TYR A 198 -5.49 10.58 7.51
N GLU A 199 -5.99 10.67 6.27
CA GLU A 199 -6.12 11.93 5.55
C GLU A 199 -7.08 12.93 6.21
N LYS A 200 -8.03 12.44 7.02
CA LYS A 200 -9.02 13.24 7.77
C LYS A 200 -8.52 13.69 9.14
N GLU A 201 -7.34 13.24 9.55
CA GLU A 201 -6.75 13.66 10.82
C GLU A 201 -6.34 15.13 10.79
N ASP A 202 -6.30 15.74 11.97
CA ASP A 202 -5.82 17.11 12.08
C ASP A 202 -4.34 17.22 11.75
N PRO A 203 -3.92 18.30 11.05
CA PRO A 203 -2.53 18.50 10.71
C PRO A 203 -1.62 18.56 11.95
N ILE A 204 -0.60 17.72 11.98
CA ILE A 204 0.40 17.69 13.06
C ILE A 204 1.24 18.96 13.10
N LYS A 205 1.35 19.66 11.95
CA LYS A 205 2.16 20.87 11.82
C LYS A 205 1.67 21.78 10.70
N LEU A 206 1.78 23.10 10.96
CA LEU A 206 1.65 24.14 9.95
C LEU A 206 3.04 24.45 9.36
N LEU A 207 3.18 24.37 8.06
CA LEU A 207 4.37 24.84 7.33
C LEU A 207 4.03 26.11 6.59
N VAL A 208 4.70 27.20 6.95
CA VAL A 208 4.48 28.53 6.38
C VAL A 208 5.67 28.87 5.49
N GLU A 209 5.41 29.24 4.22
CA GLU A 209 6.45 29.69 3.32
C GLU A 209 7.21 30.86 3.94
N ASN A 210 8.53 30.86 3.80
CA ASN A 210 9.45 31.90 4.30
C ASN A 210 9.46 32.11 5.83
N ALA A 211 8.67 31.39 6.62
CA ALA A 211 8.60 31.57 8.07
C ALA A 211 9.07 30.35 8.88
N SER A 212 9.36 29.24 8.23
CA SER A 212 9.73 28.02 8.91
C SER A 212 11.13 27.55 8.50
N HIS A 213 11.60 26.51 9.11
CA HIS A 213 12.90 25.90 8.86
C HIS A 213 12.96 25.14 7.54
N ILE A 214 12.23 25.61 6.52
CA ILE A 214 12.20 25.04 5.17
C ILE A 214 13.46 25.46 4.43
N LEU A 215 14.18 24.50 3.89
CA LEU A 215 15.40 24.69 3.11
C LEU A 215 15.11 24.81 1.61
N SER A 216 14.20 23.96 1.13
CA SER A 216 13.74 23.99 -0.26
C SER A 216 12.40 23.29 -0.38
N TRP A 217 11.65 23.62 -1.43
CA TRP A 217 10.39 22.96 -1.75
C TRP A 217 10.13 22.99 -3.26
N SER A 218 9.38 22.03 -3.72
CA SER A 218 8.82 22.00 -5.09
C SER A 218 7.47 21.32 -5.08
N PHE A 219 6.54 21.85 -5.90
CA PHE A 219 5.21 21.25 -6.09
C PHE A 219 4.95 21.08 -7.58
N ASP A 220 4.26 19.99 -7.91
CA ASP A 220 3.80 19.67 -9.25
C ASP A 220 2.30 19.38 -9.22
N ALA A 221 1.56 20.02 -10.14
CA ALA A 221 0.13 19.85 -10.30
C ALA A 221 -0.17 19.39 -11.72
N GLN A 222 -0.59 18.13 -11.87
CA GLN A 222 -0.93 17.55 -13.17
C GLN A 222 -2.45 17.45 -13.33
N GLN A 223 -2.98 18.21 -14.29
CA GLN A 223 -4.41 18.20 -14.59
C GLN A 223 -4.78 17.24 -15.74
N SER A 224 -3.82 16.87 -16.58
CA SER A 224 -4.04 16.10 -17.81
C SER A 224 -4.43 14.64 -17.59
N GLU A 225 -4.15 14.06 -16.42
CA GLU A 225 -4.44 12.66 -16.10
C GLU A 225 -5.65 12.49 -15.18
N ARG A 226 -6.44 13.54 -14.99
CA ARG A 226 -7.57 13.54 -14.08
C ARG A 226 -8.78 12.84 -14.69
N TYR A 227 -9.34 11.87 -13.99
CA TYR A 227 -10.56 11.19 -14.39
C TYR A 227 -11.77 11.75 -13.64
N LYS A 228 -12.82 12.11 -14.38
CA LYS A 228 -14.08 12.57 -13.80
C LYS A 228 -14.82 11.43 -13.12
N SER A 229 -14.85 10.28 -13.76
CA SER A 229 -15.63 9.16 -13.25
C SER A 229 -14.99 7.83 -13.53
N CYS A 230 -15.36 6.84 -12.72
CA CYS A 230 -15.06 5.44 -12.94
C CYS A 230 -16.35 4.65 -13.11
N THR A 231 -16.52 4.01 -14.26
CA THR A 231 -17.66 3.13 -14.55
C THR A 231 -17.23 1.68 -14.46
N VAL A 232 -17.82 0.93 -13.55
CA VAL A 232 -17.65 -0.53 -13.45
C VAL A 232 -18.71 -1.21 -14.29
N LYS A 233 -18.29 -2.04 -15.25
CA LYS A 233 -19.19 -2.78 -16.15
C LYS A 233 -19.04 -4.27 -15.97
N TRP A 234 -20.15 -4.96 -15.67
CA TRP A 234 -20.13 -6.43 -15.58
C TRP A 234 -21.40 -7.07 -16.16
N ARG A 235 -21.27 -8.31 -16.52
CA ARG A 235 -22.39 -9.11 -17.03
C ARG A 235 -23.09 -9.82 -15.88
N ASN A 236 -24.37 -9.52 -15.67
CA ASN A 236 -25.19 -10.27 -14.73
C ASN A 236 -25.50 -11.65 -15.31
N VAL A 237 -24.83 -12.68 -14.79
CA VAL A 237 -25.19 -14.08 -15.06
C VAL A 237 -26.10 -14.51 -13.90
N SER A 238 -27.41 -14.27 -14.03
CA SER A 238 -28.36 -14.81 -13.05
C SER A 238 -28.10 -16.30 -12.88
N LYS A 239 -27.73 -16.72 -11.69
CA LYS A 239 -27.71 -18.14 -11.31
C LYS A 239 -29.10 -18.66 -11.63
N LYS A 240 -29.23 -19.61 -12.58
CA LYS A 240 -30.47 -20.40 -12.69
C LYS A 240 -30.64 -21.00 -11.32
N SER A 241 -31.67 -20.59 -10.58
CA SER A 241 -32.15 -21.32 -9.46
C SER A 241 -32.51 -22.68 -10.01
N SER A 242 -31.75 -23.70 -9.68
CA SER A 242 -32.11 -25.09 -9.88
C SER A 242 -33.17 -25.39 -8.85
N SER A 243 -34.39 -24.88 -9.07
CA SER A 243 -35.58 -25.51 -8.48
C SER A 243 -35.67 -26.88 -9.14
N GLY A 244 -35.09 -27.84 -8.45
CA GLY A 244 -35.14 -29.23 -8.85
C GLY A 244 -36.57 -29.76 -8.79
N SER A 245 -37.26 -29.65 -9.88
CA SER A 245 -38.34 -30.55 -10.24
C SER A 245 -37.69 -31.62 -11.10
N LYS A 246 -37.28 -32.70 -10.47
CA LYS A 246 -37.01 -33.97 -11.17
C LYS A 246 -38.33 -34.46 -11.72
N SER A 247 -38.68 -34.05 -12.92
CA SER A 247 -39.68 -34.76 -13.71
C SER A 247 -39.00 -36.02 -14.27
N SER A 248 -39.37 -37.13 -13.69
CA SER A 248 -39.09 -38.47 -14.14
C SER A 248 -39.84 -38.76 -15.43
N ASN A 249 -39.32 -38.40 -16.59
CA ASN A 249 -39.90 -38.75 -17.89
C ASN A 249 -38.86 -39.08 -18.97
N THR A 250 -37.76 -39.75 -18.58
CA THR A 250 -36.77 -40.24 -19.55
C THR A 250 -37.02 -41.71 -19.95
N ALA A 251 -37.94 -42.41 -19.25
CA ALA A 251 -38.27 -43.80 -19.56
C ALA A 251 -39.34 -43.91 -20.66
N ASN A 252 -40.28 -42.98 -20.73
CA ASN A 252 -41.37 -43.05 -21.70
C ASN A 252 -41.01 -42.65 -23.14
N SER A 253 -39.95 -41.90 -23.37
CA SER A 253 -39.56 -41.50 -24.71
C SER A 253 -38.86 -42.61 -25.49
N ARG A 254 -38.12 -43.49 -24.82
CA ARG A 254 -37.48 -44.64 -25.46
C ARG A 254 -38.48 -45.73 -25.82
N GLN A 255 -39.49 -45.96 -24.96
CA GLN A 255 -40.52 -46.92 -25.23
C GLN A 255 -41.43 -46.49 -26.39
N ALA A 256 -41.79 -45.21 -26.46
CA ALA A 256 -42.58 -44.65 -27.57
C ALA A 256 -41.86 -44.75 -28.92
N ILE A 257 -40.53 -44.62 -28.93
CA ILE A 257 -39.72 -44.79 -30.16
C ILE A 257 -39.67 -46.28 -30.56
N LEU A 258 -39.50 -47.17 -29.61
CA LEU A 258 -39.53 -48.63 -29.89
C LEU A 258 -40.90 -49.09 -30.41
N ASP A 259 -41.98 -48.60 -29.83
CA ASP A 259 -43.35 -48.95 -30.23
C ASP A 259 -43.69 -48.42 -31.63
N SER A 260 -43.11 -47.30 -32.08
CA SER A 260 -43.27 -46.79 -33.44
C SER A 260 -42.55 -47.67 -34.50
N TYR A 261 -41.44 -48.31 -34.14
CA TYR A 261 -40.72 -49.24 -35.01
C TYR A 261 -41.43 -50.62 -35.12
N ILE A 262 -42.11 -51.02 -34.09
CA ILE A 262 -42.81 -52.33 -34.03
C ILE A 262 -44.12 -52.26 -34.82
N ASN A 263 -44.82 -51.11 -34.83
CA ASN A 263 -46.14 -50.96 -35.44
C ASN A 263 -46.17 -50.36 -36.85
N GLY A 264 -45.04 -50.28 -37.54
CA GLY A 264 -44.96 -49.97 -38.97
C GLY A 264 -45.48 -48.61 -39.43
N SER A 265 -45.59 -47.60 -38.54
CA SER A 265 -46.08 -46.28 -38.85
C SER A 265 -44.94 -45.37 -39.31
N THR A 266 -44.92 -44.94 -40.57
CA THR A 266 -43.99 -43.98 -41.13
C THR A 266 -44.06 -42.64 -40.40
N PRO A 267 -42.94 -42.04 -39.97
CA PRO A 267 -42.94 -40.75 -39.28
C PRO A 267 -43.33 -39.60 -40.27
N ASN A 268 -44.34 -38.85 -39.91
CA ASN A 268 -44.85 -37.72 -40.64
C ASN A 268 -43.78 -36.62 -40.78
N LYS A 269 -43.27 -36.37 -41.99
CA LYS A 269 -42.41 -35.26 -42.32
C LYS A 269 -43.19 -33.96 -42.32
N GLY A 270 -43.21 -33.23 -41.21
CA GLY A 270 -43.90 -31.96 -41.19
C GLY A 270 -43.94 -31.18 -39.91
N ALA A 271 -42.84 -31.11 -39.16
CA ALA A 271 -42.74 -30.13 -38.10
C ALA A 271 -41.50 -29.27 -38.34
N LYS A 272 -41.67 -28.09 -38.91
CA LYS A 272 -40.65 -27.06 -38.94
C LYS A 272 -40.17 -26.77 -37.51
N PRO A 273 -38.86 -26.68 -37.24
CA PRO A 273 -38.39 -26.27 -35.91
C PRO A 273 -38.88 -24.83 -35.63
N LYS A 274 -39.63 -24.69 -34.55
CA LYS A 274 -39.98 -23.35 -34.03
C LYS A 274 -38.68 -22.60 -33.73
N LYS A 275 -38.30 -21.66 -34.62
CA LYS A 275 -37.39 -20.58 -34.28
C LYS A 275 -38.02 -19.79 -33.13
N GLY A 276 -37.36 -19.73 -32.00
CA GLY A 276 -37.79 -18.83 -30.92
C GLY A 276 -37.38 -19.23 -29.54
N SER A 277 -36.15 -19.62 -29.28
CA SER A 277 -35.58 -19.26 -28.00
C SER A 277 -34.92 -17.88 -28.21
N THR A 278 -35.61 -16.83 -27.88
CA THR A 278 -35.01 -15.51 -27.65
C THR A 278 -33.94 -15.75 -26.57
N ALA A 279 -32.68 -15.85 -26.98
CA ALA A 279 -31.56 -15.79 -26.06
C ALA A 279 -31.79 -14.49 -25.29
N LYS A 280 -32.09 -14.59 -23.97
CA LYS A 280 -32.20 -13.42 -23.12
C LYS A 280 -30.91 -12.63 -23.32
N LYS A 281 -31.03 -11.43 -23.84
CA LYS A 281 -29.92 -10.49 -24.03
C LYS A 281 -29.23 -10.39 -22.69
N ALA A 282 -27.94 -10.67 -22.67
CA ALA A 282 -27.19 -10.60 -21.42
C ALA A 282 -27.34 -9.19 -20.86
N GLU A 283 -27.90 -9.07 -19.68
CA GLU A 283 -28.09 -7.80 -19.02
C GLU A 283 -26.73 -7.38 -18.45
N TYR A 284 -26.20 -6.28 -18.97
CA TYR A 284 -25.02 -5.63 -18.42
C TYR A 284 -25.52 -4.66 -17.35
N ILE A 285 -24.86 -4.68 -16.21
CA ILE A 285 -25.07 -3.73 -15.12
C ILE A 285 -23.85 -2.82 -15.11
N ASP A 286 -24.14 -1.53 -15.08
CA ASP A 286 -23.11 -0.48 -15.02
C ASP A 286 -23.33 0.31 -13.73
N TYR A 287 -22.25 0.57 -13.00
CA TYR A 287 -22.24 1.52 -11.89
C TYR A 287 -21.15 2.56 -12.16
N THR A 288 -21.50 3.83 -12.01
CA THR A 288 -20.57 4.96 -12.21
C THR A 288 -20.45 5.74 -10.90
N TYR A 289 -19.22 6.00 -10.49
CA TYR A 289 -18.88 6.89 -9.40
C TYR A 289 -18.20 8.13 -9.99
N ASP A 290 -18.67 9.33 -9.62
CA ASP A 290 -18.18 10.61 -10.13
C ASP A 290 -17.37 11.33 -9.06
N ASP A 291 -16.25 11.97 -9.45
CA ASP A 291 -15.48 12.89 -8.61
C ASP A 291 -16.10 14.30 -8.75
N PRO A 292 -16.64 14.87 -7.66
CA PRO A 292 -17.33 16.16 -7.71
C PRO A 292 -16.39 17.34 -8.02
N ASP A 293 -15.08 17.19 -7.82
CA ASP A 293 -14.10 18.26 -8.05
C ASP A 293 -13.55 18.28 -9.49
N VAL A 294 -14.03 17.40 -10.35
CA VAL A 294 -13.60 17.33 -11.76
C VAL A 294 -14.72 17.81 -12.66
N ASP A 295 -14.40 18.78 -13.55
CA ASP A 295 -15.34 19.31 -14.53
C ASP A 295 -15.92 18.25 -15.46
N ASP A 296 -17.07 18.54 -16.06
CA ASP A 296 -17.79 17.65 -16.96
C ASP A 296 -17.02 17.21 -18.22
N SER A 297 -15.94 17.92 -18.56
CA SER A 297 -15.01 17.56 -19.64
C SER A 297 -13.98 16.50 -19.28
N GLY A 298 -13.97 16.03 -18.02
CA GLY A 298 -13.01 15.04 -17.54
C GLY A 298 -13.18 13.65 -18.18
N GLN A 299 -12.09 12.89 -18.23
CA GLN A 299 -12.09 11.54 -18.81
C GLN A 299 -12.88 10.56 -17.95
N VAL A 300 -13.53 9.58 -18.60
CA VAL A 300 -14.23 8.47 -17.93
C VAL A 300 -13.38 7.22 -18.00
N TYR A 301 -13.06 6.63 -16.84
CA TYR A 301 -12.39 5.34 -16.77
C TYR A 301 -13.40 4.20 -16.75
N VAL A 302 -13.23 3.18 -17.61
CA VAL A 302 -14.12 2.01 -17.65
C VAL A 302 -13.40 0.77 -17.14
N LEU A 303 -13.83 0.28 -15.96
CA LEU A 303 -13.33 -0.94 -15.35
C LEU A 303 -14.24 -2.13 -15.72
N LYS A 304 -13.67 -3.08 -16.48
CA LYS A 304 -14.37 -4.33 -16.83
C LYS A 304 -14.01 -5.41 -15.81
N LYS A 305 -14.80 -5.49 -14.75
CA LYS A 305 -14.59 -6.49 -13.69
C LYS A 305 -15.91 -7.10 -13.28
N ARG A 306 -15.91 -8.44 -13.06
CA ARG A 306 -17.09 -9.14 -12.55
C ARG A 306 -17.33 -8.76 -11.10
N CYS A 307 -18.54 -8.32 -10.79
CA CYS A 307 -19.00 -8.02 -9.44
C CYS A 307 -20.13 -8.97 -9.05
N SER A 308 -20.23 -9.28 -7.77
CA SER A 308 -21.30 -10.10 -7.18
C SER A 308 -22.51 -9.24 -6.77
N SER A 309 -22.26 -7.94 -6.48
CA SER A 309 -23.29 -7.00 -6.01
C SER A 309 -23.02 -5.58 -6.50
N LEU A 310 -24.05 -4.72 -6.39
CA LEU A 310 -23.95 -3.30 -6.68
C LEU A 310 -22.98 -2.61 -5.69
N ALA A 311 -23.03 -2.98 -4.41
CA ALA A 311 -22.13 -2.44 -3.39
C ALA A 311 -20.66 -2.76 -3.66
N GLU A 312 -20.36 -3.94 -4.20
CA GLU A 312 -19.01 -4.27 -4.66
C GLU A 312 -18.58 -3.40 -5.84
N ALA A 313 -19.49 -3.16 -6.80
CA ALA A 313 -19.20 -2.30 -7.95
C ALA A 313 -18.95 -0.85 -7.54
N GLU A 314 -19.73 -0.33 -6.59
CA GLU A 314 -19.56 1.00 -6.01
C GLU A 314 -18.19 1.14 -5.35
N ARG A 315 -17.83 0.22 -4.45
CA ARG A 315 -16.53 0.21 -3.78
C ARG A 315 -15.37 0.15 -4.76
N LEU A 316 -15.45 -0.72 -5.77
CA LEU A 316 -14.45 -0.83 -6.82
C LEU A 316 -14.31 0.44 -7.66
N ALA A 317 -15.44 1.07 -8.03
CA ALA A 317 -15.44 2.32 -8.79
C ALA A 317 -14.79 3.44 -7.99
N LYS A 318 -15.19 3.59 -6.73
CA LYS A 318 -14.67 4.58 -5.79
C LYS A 318 -13.17 4.39 -5.54
N ALA A 319 -12.74 3.18 -5.18
CA ALA A 319 -11.35 2.86 -4.94
C ALA A 319 -10.47 3.11 -6.18
N LYS A 320 -10.96 2.71 -7.37
CA LYS A 320 -10.22 2.91 -8.62
C LYS A 320 -10.12 4.38 -9.00
N LEU A 321 -11.20 5.14 -8.87
CA LEU A 321 -11.18 6.57 -9.18
C LEU A 321 -10.27 7.33 -8.22
N ARG A 322 -10.35 7.02 -6.92
CA ARG A 322 -9.40 7.54 -5.93
C ARG A 322 -7.95 7.25 -6.33
N GLN A 323 -7.62 6.00 -6.66
CA GLN A 323 -6.28 5.60 -7.06
C GLN A 323 -5.77 6.42 -8.28
N LEU A 324 -6.65 6.65 -9.28
CA LEU A 324 -6.30 7.41 -10.48
C LEU A 324 -6.07 8.90 -10.18
N ASN A 325 -6.88 9.49 -9.27
CA ASN A 325 -6.83 10.91 -8.94
C ASN A 325 -5.94 11.22 -7.72
N LEU A 326 -5.28 10.24 -7.11
CA LEU A 326 -4.55 10.39 -5.86
C LEU A 326 -3.36 11.36 -5.98
N ARG A 327 -2.64 11.34 -7.09
CA ARG A 327 -1.38 12.08 -7.30
C ARG A 327 -1.54 13.30 -8.21
N GLN A 328 -2.69 13.97 -8.16
CA GLN A 328 -2.91 15.18 -8.95
C GLN A 328 -2.02 16.36 -8.53
N LEU A 329 -1.74 16.44 -7.24
CA LEU A 329 -0.90 17.47 -6.67
C LEU A 329 0.05 16.81 -5.68
N THR A 330 1.31 16.80 -6.04
CA THR A 330 2.41 16.24 -5.26
C THR A 330 3.48 17.31 -5.03
N GLY A 331 4.33 17.08 -4.07
CA GLY A 331 5.46 17.99 -3.82
C GLY A 331 6.51 17.33 -2.96
N SER A 332 7.65 17.97 -2.90
CA SER A 332 8.74 17.65 -1.99
C SER A 332 9.14 18.87 -1.18
N ILE A 333 9.42 18.67 0.10
CA ILE A 333 9.85 19.73 1.02
C ILE A 333 11.05 19.22 1.79
N SER A 334 12.14 19.95 1.76
CA SER A 334 13.32 19.71 2.60
C SER A 334 13.40 20.76 3.70
N MET A 335 13.62 20.34 4.93
CA MET A 335 13.63 21.20 6.11
C MET A 335 14.69 20.79 7.12
N VAL A 336 14.99 21.70 8.06
CA VAL A 336 15.79 21.35 9.24
C VAL A 336 15.15 20.19 9.97
N GLY A 337 15.95 19.22 10.38
CA GLY A 337 15.51 17.94 10.92
C GLY A 337 14.39 18.05 11.93
N ASP A 338 13.32 17.31 11.69
CA ASP A 338 12.11 17.28 12.51
C ASP A 338 11.59 15.85 12.67
N PRO A 339 11.78 15.26 13.85
CA PRO A 339 11.37 13.88 14.14
C PRO A 339 9.85 13.60 14.01
N LEU A 340 9.03 14.65 13.99
CA LEU A 340 7.57 14.50 13.87
C LEU A 340 7.10 14.23 12.45
N MET A 341 7.95 14.48 11.45
CA MET A 341 7.63 14.30 10.04
C MET A 341 7.70 12.83 9.64
N CYS A 342 6.67 12.06 9.93
CA CYS A 342 6.58 10.64 9.60
C CYS A 342 5.59 10.40 8.46
N ALA A 343 5.79 9.33 7.69
CA ALA A 343 4.85 8.92 6.65
C ALA A 343 3.46 8.61 7.24
N GLY A 344 2.41 9.02 6.55
CA GLY A 344 1.02 8.90 7.01
C GLY A 344 0.53 10.09 7.83
N SER A 345 1.39 11.01 8.25
CA SER A 345 0.99 12.21 8.98
C SER A 345 0.49 13.32 8.04
N VAL A 346 -0.49 14.09 8.48
CA VAL A 346 -1.02 15.25 7.75
C VAL A 346 -0.29 16.53 8.17
N ILE A 347 0.09 17.33 7.19
CA ILE A 347 0.63 18.68 7.38
C ILE A 347 -0.26 19.69 6.66
N ARG A 348 -0.22 20.94 7.09
CA ARG A 348 -0.92 22.04 6.42
C ARG A 348 0.07 23.07 5.88
N LEU A 349 -0.04 23.35 4.59
CA LEU A 349 0.72 24.40 3.90
C LEU A 349 -0.03 25.73 3.96
N VAL A 350 0.69 26.80 4.23
CA VAL A 350 0.15 28.18 4.35
C VAL A 350 1.10 29.16 3.65
N ASN A 351 0.55 30.06 2.86
CA ASN A 351 1.24 31.06 2.05
C ASN A 351 2.05 30.48 0.86
N PHE A 352 1.73 29.28 0.38
CA PHE A 352 2.26 28.70 -0.86
C PHE A 352 1.35 28.98 -2.07
N GLY A 353 0.44 29.94 -1.95
CA GLY A 353 -0.47 30.36 -3.00
C GLY A 353 -1.51 29.29 -3.36
N SER A 354 -1.58 28.87 -4.63
CA SER A 354 -2.52 27.83 -5.07
C SER A 354 -2.26 26.45 -4.46
N PHE A 355 -1.13 26.25 -3.81
CA PHE A 355 -0.74 25.01 -3.14
C PHE A 355 -1.07 25.00 -1.64
N ASP A 356 -1.76 26.02 -1.11
CA ASP A 356 -2.22 26.02 0.27
C ASP A 356 -3.21 24.88 0.54
N GLY A 357 -3.15 24.30 1.76
CA GLY A 357 -4.08 23.25 2.17
C GLY A 357 -3.41 22.09 2.90
N ASN A 358 -4.16 21.02 3.10
CA ASN A 358 -3.70 19.83 3.81
C ASN A 358 -3.05 18.85 2.84
N PHE A 359 -1.91 18.30 3.27
CA PHE A 359 -1.13 17.30 2.55
C PHE A 359 -0.81 16.15 3.49
N ILE A 360 -0.81 14.93 2.98
CA ILE A 360 -0.32 13.75 3.67
C ILE A 360 1.10 13.44 3.22
N ILE A 361 1.94 13.04 4.16
CA ILE A 361 3.32 12.63 3.89
C ILE A 361 3.30 11.20 3.35
N GLU A 362 3.71 11.00 2.09
CA GLU A 362 3.84 9.66 1.48
C GLU A 362 5.18 9.02 1.86
N LYS A 363 6.22 9.84 1.96
CA LYS A 363 7.58 9.40 2.27
C LYS A 363 8.27 10.44 3.12
N ALA A 364 8.95 10.00 4.16
CA ALA A 364 9.80 10.85 4.99
C ALA A 364 11.24 10.30 5.01
N THR A 365 12.22 11.13 4.68
CA THR A 365 13.64 10.78 4.72
C THR A 365 14.35 11.66 5.73
N HIS A 366 14.91 11.03 6.75
CA HIS A 366 15.64 11.66 7.84
C HIS A 366 17.14 11.41 7.65
N THR A 367 17.89 12.45 7.35
CA THR A 367 19.32 12.33 7.08
C THR A 367 20.12 13.09 8.14
N MET A 368 21.00 12.40 8.84
CA MET A 368 21.99 12.98 9.75
C MET A 368 23.38 12.76 9.22
N ASN A 369 24.14 13.83 9.11
CA ASN A 369 25.54 13.85 8.66
C ASN A 369 26.33 14.94 9.40
N ASN A 370 27.57 15.16 8.98
CA ASN A 370 28.44 16.20 9.57
C ASN A 370 27.93 17.63 9.38
N SER A 371 27.01 17.88 8.45
CA SER A 371 26.37 19.18 8.23
C SER A 371 25.12 19.40 9.08
N GLY A 372 24.66 18.37 9.77
CA GLY A 372 23.50 18.42 10.66
C GLY A 372 22.41 17.40 10.31
N TYR A 373 21.22 17.65 10.83
CA TYR A 373 20.04 16.83 10.65
C TYR A 373 19.03 17.53 9.71
N VAL A 374 18.65 16.85 8.66
CA VAL A 374 17.71 17.32 7.63
C VAL A 374 16.59 16.28 7.50
N THR A 375 15.36 16.76 7.34
CA THR A 375 14.20 15.94 6.98
C THR A 375 13.67 16.37 5.62
N SER A 376 13.55 15.43 4.70
CA SER A 376 12.93 15.62 3.39
C SER A 376 11.66 14.79 3.32
N ILE A 377 10.55 15.40 2.92
CA ILE A 377 9.26 14.74 2.82
C ILE A 377 8.71 14.85 1.40
N ASP A 378 8.20 13.74 0.89
CA ASP A 378 7.38 13.72 -0.31
C ASP A 378 5.90 13.69 0.12
N VAL A 379 5.12 14.60 -0.43
CA VAL A 379 3.75 14.85 0.01
C VAL A 379 2.78 14.85 -1.16
N ARG A 380 1.55 14.46 -0.91
CA ARG A 380 0.43 14.66 -1.83
C ARG A 380 -0.73 15.38 -1.14
N ARG A 381 -1.52 16.11 -1.93
CA ARG A 381 -2.70 16.79 -1.41
C ARG A 381 -3.72 15.78 -0.87
N VAL A 382 -4.30 16.09 0.28
CA VAL A 382 -5.43 15.33 0.84
C VAL A 382 -6.65 15.53 -0.05
N ASN A 383 -7.31 14.43 -0.41
CA ASN A 383 -8.55 14.47 -1.18
C ASN A 383 -9.73 14.03 -0.30
N ASN A 384 -10.64 14.97 -0.01
CA ASN A 384 -11.77 14.77 0.88
C ASN A 384 -13.01 14.12 0.21
N ASN A 385 -12.94 13.79 -1.07
CA ASN A 385 -14.08 13.32 -1.85
C ASN A 385 -14.29 11.80 -1.84
N TYR A 386 -13.44 11.06 -1.14
CA TYR A 386 -13.47 9.61 -1.14
C TYR A 386 -13.63 9.01 0.25
#